data_02646b8c1cda0a4a0b85abfc33b9fb87
#
_entry.id   02646b8c1cda0a4a0b85abfc33b9fb87
#
_cell.length_a   1.000
_cell.length_b   1.000
_cell.length_c   1.000
_cell.angle_alpha   90.00
_cell.angle_beta   90.00
_cell.angle_gamma   90.00
#
_symmetry.space_group_name_H-M   'P 1'
#
loop_
_entity.id
_entity.type
_entity.pdbx_description
1 polymer ?
#
loop_
_entity_poly.entity_id
_entity_poly.type
_entity_poly.pdbx_seq_one_letter_code
_entity_poly.pdbx_strand_id
1 'polypeptide(L)'
;IPIALHIAYVNHRHMPELEPGNTRYLLVDALRGVAIVLMVVFHFCFDLAYFELADFDFYRDPFWLNLRTFILSMFLGLVGVSLVLATRNGLDRKRYLKRLTLLVLSALAISASTWWMFGARFVFFGVLHFIAVASVLGLLFLRFDWMNLLLGIGLIVFAGNNSFSWFDQAGWRWIGLMTHKPATEDYVPLLPWFG
;
A
#
# COMPACT_ATOMS: atom_id res chain seq x y z
N ILE A 1 5.70 62.85 -21.67
CA ILE A 1 4.72 61.73 -21.67
C ILE A 1 5.28 60.41 -22.25
N PRO A 2 6.61 60.08 -22.42
CA PRO A 2 6.97 58.75 -22.88
C PRO A 2 7.59 57.85 -21.80
N ILE A 3 7.82 58.29 -20.56
CA ILE A 3 8.53 57.49 -19.55
C ILE A 3 7.61 56.52 -18.80
N ALA A 4 6.33 56.87 -18.59
CA ALA A 4 5.39 56.01 -17.89
C ALA A 4 4.97 54.76 -18.68
N LEU A 5 5.00 54.81 -20.03
CA LEU A 5 4.70 53.65 -20.88
C LEU A 5 5.82 52.63 -20.92
N HIS A 6 7.06 53.07 -20.71
CA HIS A 6 8.24 52.18 -20.72
C HIS A 6 8.37 51.34 -19.45
N ILE A 7 7.94 51.91 -18.32
CA ILE A 7 7.97 51.19 -17.01
C ILE A 7 6.87 50.12 -16.95
N ALA A 8 5.69 50.38 -17.57
CA ALA A 8 4.62 49.38 -17.62
C ALA A 8 4.94 48.20 -18.55
N TYR A 9 5.76 48.41 -19.61
CA TYR A 9 6.13 47.35 -20.53
C TYR A 9 7.25 46.43 -19.99
N VAL A 10 8.14 46.91 -19.10
CA VAL A 10 9.21 46.14 -18.51
C VAL A 10 8.74 45.23 -17.37
N ASN A 11 7.62 45.61 -16.68
CA ASN A 11 7.11 44.84 -15.56
C ASN A 11 6.28 43.61 -15.96
N HIS A 12 5.89 43.44 -17.23
CA HIS A 12 5.17 42.26 -17.71
C HIS A 12 6.04 41.08 -18.15
N ARG A 13 7.38 41.22 -18.12
CA ARG A 13 8.30 40.17 -18.60
C ARG A 13 8.92 39.26 -17.53
N HIS A 14 8.56 39.45 -16.27
CA HIS A 14 9.05 38.59 -15.18
C HIS A 14 7.91 38.13 -14.25
N MET A 15 6.83 37.64 -14.83
CA MET A 15 6.10 36.60 -14.11
C MET A 15 6.89 35.31 -14.34
N PRO A 16 7.43 34.67 -13.31
CA PRO A 16 7.96 33.32 -13.47
C PRO A 16 6.77 32.48 -13.96
N GLU A 17 6.88 31.92 -15.17
CA GLU A 17 6.01 30.84 -15.60
C GLU A 17 6.10 29.80 -14.49
N LEU A 18 5.02 29.62 -13.76
CA LEU A 18 4.88 28.52 -12.85
C LEU A 18 4.98 27.27 -13.71
N GLU A 19 6.18 26.68 -13.75
CA GLU A 19 6.42 25.39 -14.37
C GLU A 19 5.28 24.44 -13.99
N PRO A 20 4.53 23.85 -14.94
CA PRO A 20 3.48 22.89 -14.66
C PRO A 20 4.10 21.53 -14.27
N GLY A 21 4.97 21.55 -13.29
CA GLY A 21 5.78 20.41 -12.91
C GLY A 21 5.79 20.16 -11.41
N ASN A 22 5.01 19.25 -10.97
CA ASN A 22 5.05 18.68 -9.62
C ASN A 22 4.08 19.30 -8.61
N THR A 23 2.79 19.25 -8.87
CA THR A 23 1.78 19.41 -7.83
C THR A 23 1.94 18.25 -6.84
N ARG A 24 2.74 18.48 -5.79
CA ARG A 24 2.83 17.57 -4.64
C ARG A 24 1.48 17.61 -3.92
N TYR A 25 0.86 16.47 -3.79
CA TYR A 25 -0.36 16.34 -3.00
C TYR A 25 0.03 16.22 -1.52
N LEU A 26 0.25 17.36 -0.86
CA LEU A 26 0.72 17.44 0.53
C LEU A 26 -0.10 16.57 1.48
N LEU A 27 -1.41 16.48 1.28
CA LEU A 27 -2.27 15.62 2.11
C LEU A 27 -1.92 14.14 1.95
N VAL A 28 -1.69 13.67 0.72
CA VAL A 28 -1.31 12.26 0.46
C VAL A 28 0.05 11.95 1.07
N ASP A 29 1.00 12.87 0.96
CA ASP A 29 2.33 12.71 1.55
C ASP A 29 2.28 12.75 3.07
N ALA A 30 1.46 13.61 3.66
CA ALA A 30 1.22 13.65 5.10
C ALA A 30 0.59 12.35 5.61
N LEU A 31 -0.46 11.84 4.93
CA LEU A 31 -1.10 10.58 5.28
C LEU A 31 -0.14 9.39 5.17
N ARG A 32 0.76 9.38 4.18
CA ARG A 32 1.83 8.37 4.08
C ARG A 32 2.77 8.45 5.27
N GLY A 33 3.16 9.67 5.66
CA GLY A 33 3.99 9.88 6.83
C GLY A 33 3.33 9.34 8.10
N VAL A 34 2.06 9.67 8.32
CA VAL A 34 1.27 9.15 9.45
C VAL A 34 1.20 7.62 9.42
N ALA A 35 0.91 7.01 8.25
CA ALA A 35 0.88 5.56 8.10
C ALA A 35 2.21 4.90 8.49
N ILE A 36 3.33 5.47 8.06
CA ILE A 36 4.67 4.97 8.40
C ILE A 36 4.92 5.08 9.90
N VAL A 37 4.61 6.22 10.52
CA VAL A 37 4.80 6.41 11.97
C VAL A 37 3.97 5.39 12.75
N LEU A 38 2.69 5.23 12.41
CA LEU A 38 1.82 4.23 13.06
C LEU A 38 2.36 2.81 12.90
N MET A 39 2.87 2.47 11.71
CA MET A 39 3.47 1.16 11.46
C MET A 39 4.74 0.94 12.30
N VAL A 40 5.62 1.95 12.39
CA VAL A 40 6.82 1.87 13.23
C VAL A 40 6.47 1.69 14.69
N VAL A 41 5.51 2.46 15.22
CA VAL A 41 5.04 2.35 16.60
C VAL A 41 4.43 0.97 16.86
N PHE A 42 3.58 0.48 15.94
CA PHE A 42 2.97 -0.85 16.04
C PHE A 42 4.02 -1.96 16.14
N HIS A 43 5.03 -1.94 15.25
CA HIS A 43 6.09 -2.96 15.26
C HIS A 43 6.99 -2.84 16.49
N PHE A 44 7.29 -1.62 16.94
CA PHE A 44 8.04 -1.42 18.17
C PHE A 44 7.30 -2.03 19.38
N CYS A 45 5.99 -1.80 19.51
CA CYS A 45 5.19 -2.42 20.55
C CYS A 45 5.14 -3.95 20.40
N PHE A 46 5.07 -4.45 19.16
CA PHE A 46 5.13 -5.89 18.88
C PHE A 46 6.46 -6.50 19.34
N ASP A 47 7.58 -5.82 19.04
CA ASP A 47 8.91 -6.28 19.47
C ASP A 47 9.04 -6.29 20.99
N LEU A 48 8.50 -5.27 21.69
CA LEU A 48 8.48 -5.27 23.15
C LEU A 48 7.72 -6.48 23.73
N ALA A 49 6.60 -6.85 23.13
CA ALA A 49 5.85 -8.04 23.53
C ALA A 49 6.59 -9.33 23.15
N TYR A 50 7.21 -9.38 21.98
CA TYR A 50 7.98 -10.53 21.51
C TYR A 50 9.18 -10.85 22.42
N PHE A 51 9.86 -9.82 22.94
CA PHE A 51 10.97 -9.95 23.88
C PHE A 51 10.51 -10.00 25.36
N GLU A 52 9.20 -10.16 25.61
CA GLU A 52 8.64 -10.25 26.97
C GLU A 52 8.92 -8.99 27.83
N LEU A 53 9.15 -7.84 27.21
CA LEU A 53 9.39 -6.56 27.90
C LEU A 53 8.08 -5.81 28.19
N ALA A 54 6.97 -6.19 27.56
CA ALA A 54 5.64 -5.64 27.78
C ALA A 54 4.58 -6.74 27.57
N ASP A 55 3.49 -6.66 28.31
CA ASP A 55 2.38 -7.61 28.24
C ASP A 55 1.30 -7.09 27.30
N PHE A 56 1.53 -7.25 25.97
CA PHE A 56 0.57 -6.91 24.92
C PHE A 56 0.12 -8.17 24.17
N ASP A 57 -1.19 -8.41 24.09
CA ASP A 57 -1.73 -9.55 23.31
C ASP A 57 -2.12 -9.10 21.89
N PHE A 58 -1.17 -9.15 20.95
CA PHE A 58 -1.37 -8.79 19.55
C PHE A 58 -2.30 -9.74 18.77
N TYR A 59 -2.63 -10.88 19.34
CA TYR A 59 -3.42 -11.93 18.67
C TYR A 59 -4.87 -11.98 19.12
N ARG A 60 -5.19 -11.48 20.31
CA ARG A 60 -6.53 -11.55 20.88
C ARG A 60 -7.12 -10.20 21.27
N ASP A 61 -6.29 -9.23 21.67
CA ASP A 61 -6.79 -7.92 22.07
C ASP A 61 -7.38 -7.17 20.86
N PRO A 62 -8.66 -6.79 20.90
CA PRO A 62 -9.34 -6.06 19.84
C PRO A 62 -8.66 -4.74 19.46
N PHE A 63 -7.98 -4.06 20.39
CA PHE A 63 -7.25 -2.83 20.10
C PHE A 63 -6.16 -3.08 19.06
N TRP A 64 -5.26 -4.05 19.29
CA TRP A 64 -4.16 -4.36 18.38
C TRP A 64 -4.63 -4.92 17.05
N LEU A 65 -5.67 -5.75 17.05
CA LEU A 65 -6.26 -6.30 15.84
C LEU A 65 -6.87 -5.20 14.96
N ASN A 66 -7.60 -4.25 15.55
CA ASN A 66 -8.20 -3.13 14.84
C ASN A 66 -7.14 -2.13 14.37
N LEU A 67 -6.15 -1.82 15.21
CA LEU A 67 -5.05 -0.91 14.85
C LEU A 67 -4.26 -1.46 13.66
N ARG A 68 -3.93 -2.75 13.65
CA ARG A 68 -3.28 -3.42 12.51
C ARG A 68 -4.12 -3.29 11.24
N THR A 69 -5.41 -3.58 11.33
CA THR A 69 -6.36 -3.48 10.21
C THR A 69 -6.44 -2.05 9.69
N PHE A 70 -6.53 -1.07 10.58
CA PHE A 70 -6.55 0.35 10.23
C PHE A 70 -5.28 0.80 9.51
N ILE A 71 -4.10 0.46 10.05
CA ILE A 71 -2.81 0.81 9.44
C ILE A 71 -2.72 0.20 8.05
N LEU A 72 -3.05 -1.09 7.91
CA LEU A 72 -3.02 -1.80 6.64
C LEU A 72 -3.98 -1.16 5.62
N SER A 73 -5.24 -0.93 6.01
CA SER A 73 -6.25 -0.27 5.14
C SER A 73 -5.77 1.12 4.67
N MET A 74 -5.13 1.87 5.55
CA MET A 74 -4.58 3.18 5.21
C MET A 74 -3.46 3.08 4.18
N PHE A 75 -2.53 2.12 4.33
CA PHE A 75 -1.48 1.86 3.35
C PHE A 75 -2.06 1.47 1.98
N LEU A 76 -2.99 0.53 1.97
CA LEU A 76 -3.58 0.02 0.72
C LEU A 76 -4.41 1.10 0.00
N GLY A 77 -5.20 1.86 0.75
CA GLY A 77 -5.93 3.01 0.20
C GLY A 77 -5.00 4.05 -0.41
N LEU A 78 -3.88 4.37 0.27
CA LEU A 78 -2.87 5.30 -0.26
C LEU A 78 -2.14 4.76 -1.51
N VAL A 79 -1.96 3.44 -1.64
CA VAL A 79 -1.44 2.80 -2.86
C VAL A 79 -2.42 3.02 -4.01
N GLY A 80 -3.72 2.77 -3.81
CA GLY A 80 -4.76 3.00 -4.81
C GLY A 80 -4.82 4.45 -5.26
N VAL A 81 -4.92 5.41 -4.32
CA VAL A 81 -4.90 6.84 -4.60
C VAL A 81 -3.63 7.24 -5.38
N SER A 82 -2.48 6.73 -4.97
CA SER A 82 -1.20 7.02 -5.63
C SER A 82 -1.15 6.51 -7.06
N LEU A 83 -1.75 5.36 -7.33
CA LEU A 83 -1.83 4.76 -8.66
C LEU A 83 -2.70 5.61 -9.58
N VAL A 84 -3.89 6.05 -9.12
CA VAL A 84 -4.77 6.95 -9.85
C VAL A 84 -4.06 8.27 -10.16
N LEU A 85 -3.40 8.90 -9.18
CA LEU A 85 -2.67 10.14 -9.37
C LEU A 85 -1.50 10.00 -10.34
N ALA A 86 -0.77 8.87 -10.28
CA ALA A 86 0.37 8.61 -11.17
C ALA A 86 -0.05 8.39 -12.63
N THR A 87 -1.31 8.02 -12.89
CA THR A 87 -1.82 7.74 -14.23
C THR A 87 -2.63 8.87 -14.82
N ARG A 88 -3.00 9.88 -14.02
CA ARG A 88 -3.88 10.99 -14.43
C ARG A 88 -3.39 11.77 -15.66
N ASN A 89 -2.07 12.01 -15.74
CA ASN A 89 -1.42 12.74 -16.84
C ASN A 89 -0.62 11.82 -17.78
N GLY A 90 -0.97 10.53 -17.82
CA GLY A 90 -0.20 9.49 -18.51
C GLY A 90 0.81 8.81 -17.58
N LEU A 91 0.97 7.50 -17.76
CA LEU A 91 1.88 6.69 -16.94
C LEU A 91 3.33 6.88 -17.39
N ASP A 92 4.17 7.48 -16.52
CA ASP A 92 5.62 7.42 -16.68
C ASP A 92 6.13 5.99 -16.40
N ARG A 93 6.28 5.21 -17.49
CA ARG A 93 6.66 3.79 -17.40
C ARG A 93 8.01 3.58 -16.70
N LYS A 94 8.99 4.47 -16.91
CA LYS A 94 10.31 4.33 -16.26
C LYS A 94 10.22 4.49 -14.76
N ARG A 95 9.51 5.51 -14.30
CA ARG A 95 9.29 5.79 -12.87
C ARG A 95 8.44 4.71 -12.22
N TYR A 96 7.39 4.26 -12.89
CA TYR A 96 6.53 3.17 -12.43
C TYR A 96 7.32 1.86 -12.28
N LEU A 97 8.05 1.43 -13.30
CA LEU A 97 8.86 0.20 -13.27
C LEU A 97 9.94 0.27 -12.19
N LYS A 98 10.65 1.40 -12.06
CA LYS A 98 11.63 1.57 -10.98
C LYS A 98 11.00 1.36 -9.61
N ARG A 99 9.82 1.97 -9.36
CA ARG A 99 9.09 1.78 -8.09
C ARG A 99 8.66 0.33 -7.88
N LEU A 100 8.10 -0.30 -8.91
CA LEU A 100 7.66 -1.71 -8.85
C LEU A 100 8.86 -2.64 -8.57
N THR A 101 9.99 -2.43 -9.25
CA THR A 101 11.22 -3.20 -9.01
C THR A 101 11.69 -3.07 -7.56
N LEU A 102 11.71 -1.85 -7.01
CA LEU A 102 12.09 -1.64 -5.61
C LEU A 102 11.14 -2.36 -4.66
N LEU A 103 9.83 -2.33 -4.91
CA LEU A 103 8.84 -3.05 -4.10
C LEU A 103 9.06 -4.56 -4.14
N VAL A 104 9.28 -5.13 -5.34
CA VAL A 104 9.54 -6.56 -5.51
C VAL A 104 10.84 -6.96 -4.81
N LEU A 105 11.92 -6.20 -4.99
CA LEU A 105 13.20 -6.48 -4.32
C LEU A 105 13.07 -6.40 -2.79
N SER A 106 12.35 -5.42 -2.27
CA SER A 106 12.08 -5.31 -0.82
C SER A 106 11.23 -6.48 -0.31
N ALA A 107 10.21 -6.91 -1.07
CA ALA A 107 9.39 -8.07 -0.72
C ALA A 107 10.24 -9.35 -0.67
N LEU A 108 11.09 -9.57 -1.69
CA LEU A 108 12.01 -10.72 -1.72
C LEU A 108 13.04 -10.67 -0.58
N ALA A 109 13.57 -9.49 -0.25
CA ALA A 109 14.49 -9.33 0.88
C ALA A 109 13.83 -9.71 2.21
N ILE A 110 12.55 -9.31 2.44
CA ILE A 110 11.79 -9.71 3.63
C ILE A 110 11.56 -11.23 3.64
N SER A 111 11.17 -11.83 2.51
CA SER A 111 11.01 -13.29 2.45
C SER A 111 12.31 -14.02 2.77
N ALA A 112 13.44 -13.57 2.22
CA ALA A 112 14.74 -14.19 2.47
C ALA A 112 15.20 -14.02 3.91
N SER A 113 15.07 -12.82 4.50
CA SER A 113 15.45 -12.56 5.89
C SER A 113 14.58 -13.34 6.87
N THR A 114 13.26 -13.37 6.66
CA THR A 114 12.33 -14.09 7.52
C THR A 114 12.45 -15.60 7.36
N TRP A 115 12.81 -16.11 6.16
CA TRP A 115 13.16 -17.50 5.97
C TRP A 115 14.36 -17.90 6.82
N TRP A 116 15.38 -17.06 6.84
CA TRP A 116 16.58 -17.31 7.65
C TRP A 116 16.31 -17.25 9.15
N MET A 117 15.43 -16.33 9.60
CA MET A 117 15.13 -16.11 11.02
C MET A 117 14.08 -17.10 11.57
N PHE A 118 13.01 -17.38 10.82
CA PHE A 118 11.82 -18.09 11.30
C PHE A 118 11.56 -19.41 10.57
N GLY A 119 12.40 -19.78 9.58
CA GLY A 119 12.26 -21.05 8.84
C GLY A 119 10.88 -21.19 8.18
N ALA A 120 10.13 -22.22 8.57
CA ALA A 120 8.82 -22.52 7.99
C ALA A 120 7.74 -21.44 8.19
N ARG A 121 7.93 -20.50 9.12
CA ARG A 121 7.03 -19.40 9.41
C ARG A 121 7.38 -18.11 8.64
N PHE A 122 8.25 -18.20 7.65
CA PHE A 122 8.67 -17.05 6.85
C PHE A 122 7.50 -16.32 6.19
N VAL A 123 7.73 -15.06 5.85
CA VAL A 123 6.76 -14.23 5.12
C VAL A 123 6.79 -14.59 3.64
N PHE A 124 5.85 -15.42 3.21
CA PHE A 124 5.71 -15.80 1.79
C PHE A 124 4.85 -14.81 0.99
N PHE A 125 3.88 -14.13 1.63
CA PHE A 125 3.02 -13.13 1.01
C PHE A 125 2.52 -12.12 2.04
N GLY A 126 3.35 -11.12 2.37
CA GLY A 126 3.04 -10.03 3.26
C GLY A 126 2.64 -8.75 2.52
N VAL A 127 2.57 -7.63 3.24
CA VAL A 127 2.09 -6.34 2.75
C VAL A 127 2.85 -5.84 1.50
N LEU A 128 4.19 -6.00 1.43
CA LEU A 128 4.97 -5.56 0.28
C LEU A 128 4.71 -6.40 -0.98
N HIS A 129 4.53 -7.72 -0.83
CA HIS A 129 4.12 -8.60 -1.91
C HIS A 129 2.75 -8.18 -2.46
N PHE A 130 1.81 -7.96 -1.54
CA PHE A 130 0.48 -7.48 -1.88
C PHE A 130 0.54 -6.15 -2.66
N ILE A 131 1.28 -5.14 -2.18
CA ILE A 131 1.40 -3.84 -2.85
C ILE A 131 1.99 -3.99 -4.26
N ALA A 132 2.97 -4.87 -4.46
CA ALA A 132 3.56 -5.13 -5.77
C ALA A 132 2.51 -5.71 -6.73
N VAL A 133 1.79 -6.76 -6.32
CA VAL A 133 0.73 -7.40 -7.12
C VAL A 133 -0.43 -6.43 -7.35
N ALA A 134 -0.92 -5.75 -6.30
CA ALA A 134 -2.00 -4.78 -6.39
C ALA A 134 -1.66 -3.59 -7.29
N SER A 135 -0.40 -3.15 -7.32
CA SER A 135 0.04 -2.09 -8.24
C SER A 135 -0.09 -2.50 -9.70
N VAL A 136 0.15 -3.76 -10.04
CA VAL A 136 -0.01 -4.28 -11.39
C VAL A 136 -1.49 -4.51 -11.73
N LEU A 137 -2.22 -5.20 -10.86
CA LEU A 137 -3.63 -5.48 -11.06
C LEU A 137 -4.44 -4.18 -11.10
N GLY A 138 -4.16 -3.24 -10.22
CA GLY A 138 -4.85 -1.95 -10.14
C GLY A 138 -4.84 -1.17 -11.45
N LEU A 139 -3.79 -1.29 -12.27
CA LEU A 139 -3.76 -0.65 -13.60
C LEU A 139 -4.89 -1.16 -14.51
N LEU A 140 -5.31 -2.42 -14.39
CA LEU A 140 -6.38 -3.01 -15.18
C LEU A 140 -7.75 -2.45 -14.76
N PHE A 141 -7.88 -2.08 -13.49
CA PHE A 141 -9.13 -1.61 -12.90
C PHE A 141 -9.33 -0.10 -12.99
N LEU A 142 -8.31 0.70 -13.34
CA LEU A 142 -8.41 2.16 -13.46
C LEU A 142 -9.49 2.66 -14.42
N ARG A 143 -10.01 1.79 -15.30
CA ARG A 143 -11.02 2.13 -16.31
C ARG A 143 -12.47 2.04 -15.82
N PHE A 144 -12.68 1.41 -14.65
CA PHE A 144 -14.03 0.99 -14.26
C PHE A 144 -14.72 1.93 -13.26
N ASP A 145 -14.14 3.10 -12.97
CA ASP A 145 -14.68 4.15 -12.11
C ASP A 145 -15.50 3.62 -10.91
N TRP A 146 -16.81 3.95 -10.87
CA TRP A 146 -17.72 3.51 -9.79
C TRP A 146 -17.94 1.99 -9.75
N MET A 147 -17.73 1.27 -10.85
CA MET A 147 -17.82 -0.21 -10.85
C MET A 147 -16.77 -0.83 -9.95
N ASN A 148 -15.60 -0.18 -9.76
CA ASN A 148 -14.59 -0.66 -8.82
C ASN A 148 -15.11 -0.73 -7.40
N LEU A 149 -15.96 0.22 -6.99
CA LEU A 149 -16.58 0.19 -5.66
C LEU A 149 -17.47 -1.05 -5.49
N LEU A 150 -18.30 -1.37 -6.48
CA LEU A 150 -19.16 -2.55 -6.44
C LEU A 150 -18.35 -3.84 -6.48
N LEU A 151 -17.32 -3.90 -7.35
CA LEU A 151 -16.40 -5.05 -7.42
C LEU A 151 -15.64 -5.22 -6.11
N GLY A 152 -15.13 -4.13 -5.52
CA GLY A 152 -14.42 -4.16 -4.25
C GLY A 152 -15.30 -4.68 -3.12
N ILE A 153 -16.50 -4.12 -2.95
CA ILE A 153 -17.47 -4.61 -1.96
C ILE A 153 -17.81 -6.10 -2.21
N GLY A 154 -18.04 -6.46 -3.48
CA GLY A 154 -18.32 -7.85 -3.86
C GLY A 154 -17.19 -8.80 -3.49
N LEU A 155 -15.92 -8.42 -3.73
CA LEU A 155 -14.74 -9.21 -3.36
C LEU A 155 -14.61 -9.36 -1.84
N ILE A 156 -14.83 -8.29 -1.08
CA ILE A 156 -14.78 -8.32 0.39
C ILE A 156 -15.86 -9.26 0.93
N VAL A 157 -17.10 -9.10 0.48
CA VAL A 157 -18.23 -9.94 0.91
C VAL A 157 -18.01 -11.39 0.49
N PHE A 158 -17.57 -11.63 -0.73
CA PHE A 158 -17.28 -12.98 -1.23
C PHE A 158 -16.20 -13.66 -0.40
N ALA A 159 -15.06 -13.00 -0.19
CA ALA A 159 -13.95 -13.56 0.56
C ALA A 159 -14.27 -13.72 2.07
N GLY A 160 -15.11 -12.86 2.63
CA GLY A 160 -15.55 -12.98 4.02
C GLY A 160 -16.51 -14.14 4.29
N ASN A 161 -17.20 -14.64 3.25
CA ASN A 161 -18.21 -15.70 3.39
C ASN A 161 -17.79 -17.04 2.74
N ASN A 162 -16.67 -17.09 2.04
CA ASN A 162 -16.25 -18.29 1.32
C ASN A 162 -14.82 -18.69 1.66
N SER A 163 -14.61 -19.98 1.88
CA SER A 163 -13.30 -20.59 2.02
C SER A 163 -13.29 -21.96 1.31
N PHE A 164 -12.17 -22.32 0.72
CA PHE A 164 -12.06 -23.55 -0.04
C PHE A 164 -10.73 -24.24 0.26
N SER A 165 -10.75 -25.54 0.50
CA SER A 165 -9.55 -26.35 0.82
C SER A 165 -8.51 -26.37 -0.30
N TRP A 166 -8.91 -26.09 -1.53
CA TRP A 166 -7.98 -25.94 -2.65
C TRP A 166 -6.94 -24.83 -2.41
N PHE A 167 -7.34 -23.73 -1.76
CA PHE A 167 -6.45 -22.59 -1.45
C PHE A 167 -5.53 -22.86 -0.26
N ASP A 168 -5.66 -23.97 0.44
CA ASP A 168 -4.73 -24.39 1.50
C ASP A 168 -3.38 -24.89 0.94
N GLN A 169 -3.31 -25.17 -0.38
CA GLN A 169 -2.09 -25.60 -1.06
C GLN A 169 -1.09 -24.44 -1.20
N ALA A 170 0.21 -24.71 -1.03
CA ALA A 170 1.27 -23.72 -0.98
C ALA A 170 1.27 -22.71 -2.15
N GLY A 171 0.95 -23.15 -3.37
CA GLY A 171 0.92 -22.30 -4.57
C GLY A 171 -0.26 -21.31 -4.63
N TRP A 172 -1.32 -21.52 -3.83
CA TRP A 172 -2.56 -20.73 -3.89
C TRP A 172 -2.83 -19.89 -2.64
N ARG A 173 -2.05 -20.09 -1.58
CA ARG A 173 -2.22 -19.40 -0.28
C ARG A 173 -2.23 -17.88 -0.40
N TRP A 174 -1.47 -17.32 -1.32
CA TRP A 174 -1.38 -15.88 -1.52
C TRP A 174 -2.68 -15.21 -2.01
N ILE A 175 -3.59 -15.99 -2.61
CA ILE A 175 -4.89 -15.48 -3.05
C ILE A 175 -5.79 -15.16 -1.85
N GLY A 176 -5.72 -15.93 -0.78
CA GLY A 176 -6.67 -15.92 0.33
C GLY A 176 -7.68 -17.07 0.18
N LEU A 177 -8.88 -16.96 0.70
CA LEU A 177 -9.93 -17.97 0.65
C LEU A 177 -9.53 -19.34 1.27
N MET A 178 -8.51 -19.36 2.11
CA MET A 178 -8.08 -20.54 2.84
C MET A 178 -9.07 -20.91 3.93
N THR A 179 -9.13 -22.21 4.27
CA THR A 179 -9.96 -22.70 5.39
C THR A 179 -9.35 -22.36 6.76
N HIS A 180 -8.04 -22.06 6.80
CA HIS A 180 -7.31 -21.70 8.02
C HIS A 180 -6.22 -20.66 7.72
N LYS A 181 -5.96 -19.78 8.69
CA LYS A 181 -4.88 -18.80 8.56
C LYS A 181 -3.51 -19.50 8.61
N PRO A 182 -2.60 -19.24 7.65
CA PRO A 182 -1.26 -19.84 7.67
C PRO A 182 -0.45 -19.28 8.85
N ALA A 183 0.42 -20.14 9.39
CA ALA A 183 1.40 -19.74 10.40
C ALA A 183 2.55 -18.99 9.73
N THR A 184 2.50 -17.69 9.70
CA THR A 184 3.53 -16.80 9.15
C THR A 184 3.51 -15.46 9.87
N GLU A 185 4.63 -14.74 9.90
CA GLU A 185 4.76 -13.50 10.65
C GLU A 185 4.01 -12.32 10.01
N ASP A 186 3.87 -12.30 8.68
CA ASP A 186 3.04 -11.32 7.97
C ASP A 186 2.25 -12.02 6.86
N TYR A 187 0.93 -11.82 6.85
CA TYR A 187 0.06 -12.40 5.85
C TYR A 187 -1.03 -11.41 5.44
N VAL A 188 -0.93 -10.95 4.21
CA VAL A 188 -1.90 -10.04 3.58
C VAL A 188 -2.35 -10.67 2.27
N PRO A 189 -3.32 -11.61 2.30
CA PRO A 189 -3.79 -12.29 1.10
C PRO A 189 -4.42 -11.32 0.12
N LEU A 190 -4.38 -11.67 -1.17
CA LEU A 190 -4.96 -10.83 -2.22
C LEU A 190 -6.45 -10.57 -1.94
N LEU A 191 -7.20 -11.58 -1.60
CA LEU A 191 -8.59 -11.45 -1.16
C LEU A 191 -8.69 -11.63 0.36
N PRO A 192 -9.42 -10.76 1.07
CA PRO A 192 -10.30 -9.67 0.62
C PRO A 192 -9.62 -8.32 0.36
N TRP A 193 -8.33 -8.16 0.64
CA TRP A 193 -7.66 -6.87 0.73
C TRP A 193 -7.56 -6.06 -0.58
N PHE A 194 -7.72 -6.73 -1.73
CA PHE A 194 -7.77 -6.04 -3.03
C PHE A 194 -9.14 -5.38 -3.28
N GLY A 195 -10.19 -5.81 -2.61
CA GLY A 195 -11.51 -5.18 -2.63
C GLY A 195 -11.54 -3.84 -1.91
#